data_11bd2076974329ceb3ad1b7b4a34e31e
#
_entry.id   11bd2076974329ceb3ad1b7b4a34e31e
#
_cell.length_a   1.000
_cell.length_b   1.000
_cell.length_c   1.000
_cell.angle_alpha   90.00
_cell.angle_beta   90.00
_cell.angle_gamma   90.00
#
_symmetry.space_group_name_H-M   'P 1'
#
loop_
_entity.id
_entity.type
_entity.pdbx_description
1 polymer ?
#
loop_
_entity_poly.entity_id
_entity_poly.type
_entity_poly.pdbx_seq_one_letter_code
_entity_poly.pdbx_strand_id
1 'polypeptide(L)'
;YSVRNEDEKELPFGIGGHPGFRVPLAEGTAFEDYELRFSQPCQPDRVGFTEKRYLSGHDERYPLENGTTIRLRHDLFDDDAIVLKNMAHRVTLCSAKTNRSVTVTYPQMPYLGIWHMPHTDAPYVCIEPWASLPSRQDVVEELSCKSDLIHLAPGAKYENQWSITITEEKECMM
;
A
#
# COMPACT_ATOMS: atom_id res chain seq x y z
N TYR A 1 -1.66 0.33 15.68
CA TYR A 1 -0.32 0.27 16.28
C TYR A 1 -0.22 1.25 17.43
N SER A 2 0.51 0.86 18.46
CA SER A 2 0.87 1.73 19.58
C SER A 2 2.33 1.41 19.93
N VAL A 3 3.21 2.39 19.79
CA VAL A 3 4.64 2.28 20.08
C VAL A 3 4.98 3.29 21.16
N ARG A 4 5.67 2.85 22.19
CA ARG A 4 6.18 3.71 23.28
C ARG A 4 7.69 3.60 23.33
N ASN A 5 8.35 4.74 23.38
CA ASN A 5 9.79 4.79 23.59
C ASN A 5 10.08 4.73 25.12
N GLU A 6 10.67 3.65 25.57
CA GLU A 6 11.05 3.45 26.98
C GLU A 6 12.56 3.66 27.23
N ASP A 7 13.31 4.03 26.17
CA ASP A 7 14.72 4.39 26.27
C ASP A 7 14.88 5.87 26.66
N GLU A 8 16.09 6.22 27.09
CA GLU A 8 16.53 7.60 27.34
C GLU A 8 16.93 8.35 26.05
N LYS A 9 17.02 7.65 24.93
CA LYS A 9 17.36 8.17 23.59
C LYS A 9 16.15 8.18 22.67
N GLU A 10 16.22 9.00 21.63
CA GLU A 10 15.24 8.99 20.55
C GLU A 10 15.21 7.61 19.86
N LEU A 11 14.01 7.12 19.57
CA LEU A 11 13.75 5.88 18.83
C LEU A 11 13.33 6.18 17.39
N PRO A 12 14.22 6.06 16.40
CA PRO A 12 13.84 6.08 15.00
C PRO A 12 13.29 4.70 14.58
N PHE A 13 12.13 4.68 13.91
CA PHE A 13 11.54 3.44 13.42
C PHE A 13 10.64 3.64 12.21
N GLY A 14 10.44 2.56 11.46
CA GLY A 14 9.41 2.46 10.44
C GLY A 14 8.37 1.41 10.82
N ILE A 15 7.15 1.55 10.30
CA ILE A 15 6.07 0.60 10.51
C ILE A 15 5.16 0.56 9.29
N GLY A 16 4.56 -0.60 9.03
CA GLY A 16 3.61 -0.77 7.93
C GLY A 16 2.79 -2.03 8.08
N GLY A 17 1.80 -2.21 7.20
CA GLY A 17 1.02 -3.42 7.06
C GLY A 17 1.31 -4.09 5.72
N HIS A 18 1.15 -5.42 5.66
CA HIS A 18 1.31 -6.21 4.44
C HIS A 18 0.13 -7.20 4.26
N PRO A 19 -1.13 -6.71 4.28
CA PRO A 19 -2.27 -7.58 4.08
C PRO A 19 -2.39 -8.00 2.62
N GLY A 20 -2.58 -9.30 2.39
CA GLY A 20 -2.93 -9.87 1.09
C GLY A 20 -4.41 -10.22 1.01
N PHE A 21 -5.04 -9.94 -0.11
CA PHE A 21 -6.44 -10.20 -0.36
C PHE A 21 -6.58 -11.14 -1.54
N ARG A 22 -7.37 -12.20 -1.37
CA ARG A 22 -7.70 -13.09 -2.48
C ARG A 22 -8.38 -12.32 -3.61
N VAL A 23 -7.99 -12.57 -4.84
CA VAL A 23 -8.64 -12.10 -6.06
C VAL A 23 -8.73 -13.30 -7.01
N PRO A 24 -9.91 -13.65 -7.50
CA PRO A 24 -11.20 -12.96 -7.42
C PRO A 24 -11.90 -13.08 -6.05
N LEU A 25 -12.72 -12.07 -5.68
CA LEU A 25 -13.53 -12.06 -4.46
C LEU A 25 -14.82 -12.87 -4.60
N ALA A 26 -15.26 -13.16 -5.81
CA ALA A 26 -16.49 -13.89 -6.09
C ALA A 26 -16.27 -14.98 -7.16
N GLU A 27 -17.01 -16.06 -7.07
CA GLU A 27 -17.02 -17.10 -8.09
C GLU A 27 -17.52 -16.57 -9.43
N GLY A 28 -16.98 -17.11 -10.52
CA GLY A 28 -17.33 -16.68 -11.89
C GLY A 28 -16.72 -15.36 -12.32
N THR A 29 -15.80 -14.78 -11.51
CA THR A 29 -15.02 -13.61 -11.87
C THR A 29 -13.53 -13.95 -11.99
N ALA A 30 -12.77 -13.16 -12.76
CA ALA A 30 -11.34 -13.29 -12.99
C ALA A 30 -10.57 -12.16 -12.28
N PHE A 31 -9.25 -12.27 -12.19
CA PHE A 31 -8.37 -11.27 -11.57
C PHE A 31 -8.50 -9.91 -12.27
N GLU A 32 -8.56 -9.90 -13.60
CA GLU A 32 -8.67 -8.71 -14.44
C GLU A 32 -10.04 -8.02 -14.41
N ASP A 33 -11.04 -8.68 -13.79
CA ASP A 33 -12.34 -8.04 -13.56
C ASP A 33 -12.32 -7.05 -12.39
N TYR A 34 -11.20 -7.02 -11.64
CA TYR A 34 -11.04 -6.18 -10.45
C TYR A 34 -10.17 -4.96 -10.72
N GLU A 35 -10.39 -3.99 -9.87
CA GLU A 35 -9.65 -2.74 -9.87
C GLU A 35 -9.40 -2.25 -8.44
N LEU A 36 -8.38 -1.44 -8.26
CA LEU A 36 -8.14 -0.63 -7.08
C LEU A 36 -8.65 0.79 -7.35
N ARG A 37 -9.66 1.22 -6.60
CA ARG A 37 -10.28 2.54 -6.76
C ARG A 37 -10.01 3.41 -5.53
N PHE A 38 -9.28 4.50 -5.74
CA PHE A 38 -9.07 5.52 -4.71
C PHE A 38 -10.35 6.29 -4.44
N SER A 39 -10.53 6.75 -3.20
CA SER A 39 -11.76 7.41 -2.73
C SER A 39 -12.03 8.78 -3.35
N GLN A 40 -11.01 9.38 -3.96
CA GLN A 40 -11.10 10.67 -4.65
C GLN A 40 -10.01 10.76 -5.73
N PRO A 41 -10.19 11.61 -6.73
CA PRO A 41 -9.15 11.87 -7.73
C PRO A 41 -7.84 12.30 -7.08
N CYS A 42 -6.75 11.69 -7.50
CA CYS A 42 -5.39 12.00 -7.03
C CYS A 42 -4.38 11.80 -8.15
N GLN A 43 -3.18 12.28 -7.93
CA GLN A 43 -2.08 12.17 -8.88
C GLN A 43 -0.84 11.59 -8.17
N PRO A 44 -0.84 10.28 -7.91
CA PRO A 44 0.25 9.66 -7.18
C PRO A 44 1.54 9.66 -7.99
N ASP A 45 2.65 9.61 -7.27
CA ASP A 45 3.95 9.30 -7.84
C ASP A 45 4.35 7.87 -7.46
N ARG A 46 4.86 7.11 -8.43
CA ARG A 46 5.51 5.81 -8.18
C ARG A 46 6.91 6.08 -7.65
N VAL A 47 7.21 5.53 -6.50
CA VAL A 47 8.55 5.55 -5.92
C VAL A 47 9.48 4.69 -6.77
N GLY A 48 10.61 5.24 -7.18
CA GLY A 48 11.58 4.54 -8.00
C GLY A 48 12.49 3.63 -7.17
N PHE A 49 12.65 2.38 -7.64
CA PHE A 49 13.56 1.41 -7.05
C PHE A 49 14.64 0.99 -8.04
N THR A 50 15.79 0.58 -7.51
CA THR A 50 16.84 -0.07 -8.27
C THR A 50 16.54 -1.57 -8.40
N GLU A 51 17.31 -2.29 -9.25
CA GLU A 51 17.19 -3.76 -9.34
C GLU A 51 17.41 -4.49 -8.00
N LYS A 52 18.19 -3.87 -7.10
CA LYS A 52 18.46 -4.40 -5.75
C LYS A 52 17.40 -4.00 -4.71
N ARG A 53 16.31 -3.38 -5.13
CA ARG A 53 15.19 -2.94 -4.25
C ARG A 53 15.54 -1.83 -3.26
N TYR A 54 16.56 -1.03 -3.56
CA TYR A 54 16.83 0.23 -2.88
C TYR A 54 16.15 1.39 -3.60
N LEU A 55 15.92 2.50 -2.89
CA LEU A 55 15.43 3.71 -3.52
C LEU A 55 16.42 4.22 -4.57
N SER A 56 15.93 4.49 -5.79
CA SER A 56 16.73 5.07 -6.87
C SER A 56 16.85 6.60 -6.76
N GLY A 57 15.94 7.24 -6.06
CA GLY A 57 15.81 8.70 -5.99
C GLY A 57 15.09 9.33 -7.21
N HIS A 58 14.57 8.51 -8.12
CA HIS A 58 13.83 8.96 -9.30
C HIS A 58 12.40 8.44 -9.22
N ASP A 59 11.49 9.33 -8.83
CA ASP A 59 10.07 9.02 -8.76
C ASP A 59 9.38 9.54 -10.03
N GLU A 60 8.37 8.81 -10.48
CA GLU A 60 7.63 9.12 -11.70
C GLU A 60 6.15 9.24 -11.44
N ARG A 61 5.47 10.11 -12.21
CA ARG A 61 4.01 10.20 -12.15
C ARG A 61 3.39 8.85 -12.51
N TYR A 62 2.54 8.32 -11.64
CA TYR A 62 1.78 7.10 -11.90
C TYR A 62 0.39 7.44 -12.44
N PRO A 63 0.06 7.08 -13.68
CA PRO A 63 -1.24 7.41 -14.27
C PRO A 63 -2.36 6.57 -13.65
N LEU A 64 -3.44 7.23 -13.24
CA LEU A 64 -4.68 6.59 -12.83
C LEU A 64 -5.73 6.75 -13.91
N GLU A 65 -6.47 5.69 -14.24
CA GLU A 65 -7.63 5.77 -15.10
C GLU A 65 -8.72 6.62 -14.42
N ASN A 66 -9.24 7.62 -15.13
CA ASN A 66 -10.20 8.60 -14.59
C ASN A 66 -9.75 9.30 -13.29
N GLY A 67 -8.43 9.35 -13.04
CA GLY A 67 -7.85 9.98 -11.87
C GLY A 67 -8.02 9.21 -10.55
N THR A 68 -8.61 8.01 -10.57
CA THR A 68 -8.91 7.23 -9.36
C THR A 68 -8.55 5.76 -9.44
N THR A 69 -8.35 5.17 -10.64
CA THR A 69 -8.45 3.72 -10.81
C THR A 69 -7.16 3.10 -11.32
N ILE A 70 -6.78 1.98 -10.72
CA ILE A 70 -5.78 1.04 -11.23
C ILE A 70 -6.50 -0.27 -11.55
N ARG A 71 -6.55 -0.67 -12.83
CA ARG A 71 -7.09 -1.98 -13.23
C ARG A 71 -6.07 -3.06 -12.91
N LEU A 72 -6.53 -4.15 -12.30
CA LEU A 72 -5.65 -5.26 -12.01
C LEU A 72 -5.33 -6.05 -13.28
N ARG A 73 -4.07 -6.36 -13.43
CA ARG A 73 -3.50 -7.32 -14.39
C ARG A 73 -2.28 -7.94 -13.74
N HIS A 74 -2.01 -9.19 -14.05
CA HIS A 74 -0.86 -9.89 -13.46
C HIS A 74 0.48 -9.25 -13.85
N ASP A 75 0.63 -8.79 -15.10
CA ASP A 75 1.83 -8.15 -15.63
C ASP A 75 2.17 -6.78 -15.00
N LEU A 76 1.24 -6.18 -14.23
CA LEU A 76 1.54 -4.96 -13.46
C LEU A 76 2.69 -5.13 -12.46
N PHE A 77 2.93 -6.36 -12.04
CA PHE A 77 3.86 -6.70 -10.96
C PHE A 77 5.14 -7.36 -11.47
N ASP A 78 5.34 -7.46 -12.79
CA ASP A 78 6.53 -8.09 -13.37
C ASP A 78 7.83 -7.39 -12.99
N ASP A 79 7.76 -6.08 -12.77
CA ASP A 79 8.85 -5.26 -12.22
C ASP A 79 8.83 -5.14 -10.68
N ASP A 80 8.08 -6.06 -9.98
CA ASP A 80 7.86 -6.05 -8.54
C ASP A 80 6.79 -5.03 -8.08
N ALA A 81 6.82 -4.64 -6.80
CA ALA A 81 5.82 -3.80 -6.18
C ALA A 81 5.67 -2.42 -6.84
N ILE A 82 4.42 -1.98 -6.97
CA ILE A 82 4.10 -0.59 -7.25
C ILE A 82 3.98 0.12 -5.90
N VAL A 83 4.93 0.99 -5.58
CA VAL A 83 4.89 1.79 -4.35
C VAL A 83 4.53 3.22 -4.70
N LEU A 84 3.44 3.70 -4.13
CA LEU A 84 2.88 5.02 -4.40
C LEU A 84 3.03 5.97 -3.22
N LYS A 85 3.19 7.26 -3.52
CA LYS A 85 3.05 8.40 -2.61
C LYS A 85 2.13 9.45 -3.23
N ASN A 86 1.67 10.44 -2.44
CA ASN A 86 0.78 11.51 -2.90
C ASN A 86 -0.59 11.02 -3.42
N MET A 87 -1.05 9.87 -2.97
CA MET A 87 -2.36 9.30 -3.30
C MET A 87 -3.41 9.62 -2.23
N ALA A 88 -4.66 9.34 -2.51
CA ALA A 88 -5.72 9.33 -1.50
C ALA A 88 -5.49 8.19 -0.49
N HIS A 89 -5.75 8.44 0.79
CA HIS A 89 -5.49 7.50 1.89
C HIS A 89 -6.61 6.48 2.14
N ARG A 90 -7.33 6.14 1.09
CA ARG A 90 -8.36 5.11 1.08
C ARG A 90 -8.46 4.53 -0.32
N VAL A 91 -8.37 3.21 -0.42
CA VAL A 91 -8.46 2.47 -1.67
C VAL A 91 -9.38 1.27 -1.50
N THR A 92 -10.16 0.96 -2.53
CA THR A 92 -11.11 -0.16 -2.55
C THR A 92 -10.77 -1.11 -3.68
N LEU A 93 -10.55 -2.38 -3.34
CA LEU A 93 -10.54 -3.50 -4.27
C LEU A 93 -11.98 -3.87 -4.59
N CYS A 94 -12.40 -3.71 -5.82
CA CYS A 94 -13.79 -3.95 -6.27
C CYS A 94 -13.86 -4.41 -7.73
N SER A 95 -15.04 -4.84 -8.12
CA SER A 95 -15.38 -5.25 -9.49
C SER A 95 -16.80 -4.82 -9.80
N ALA A 96 -17.08 -4.50 -11.06
CA ALA A 96 -18.45 -4.25 -11.52
C ALA A 96 -19.31 -5.53 -11.61
N LYS A 97 -18.67 -6.71 -11.51
CA LYS A 97 -19.34 -8.02 -11.61
C LYS A 97 -19.82 -8.58 -10.28
N THR A 98 -19.51 -7.93 -9.16
CA THR A 98 -19.90 -8.39 -7.81
C THR A 98 -20.03 -7.21 -6.85
N ASN A 99 -20.86 -7.38 -5.83
CA ASN A 99 -21.01 -6.41 -4.73
C ASN A 99 -19.97 -6.62 -3.62
N ARG A 100 -19.12 -7.65 -3.73
CA ARG A 100 -18.04 -7.89 -2.79
C ARG A 100 -16.91 -6.92 -3.03
N SER A 101 -16.45 -6.29 -1.95
CA SER A 101 -15.31 -5.38 -2.00
C SER A 101 -14.50 -5.38 -0.71
N VAL A 102 -13.26 -4.95 -0.81
CA VAL A 102 -12.37 -4.74 0.33
C VAL A 102 -11.83 -3.32 0.27
N THR A 103 -12.05 -2.54 1.31
CA THR A 103 -11.54 -1.18 1.44
C THR A 103 -10.45 -1.12 2.49
N VAL A 104 -9.29 -0.59 2.12
CA VAL A 104 -8.20 -0.27 3.04
C VAL A 104 -8.15 1.24 3.24
N THR A 105 -8.22 1.69 4.50
CA THR A 105 -8.14 3.10 4.89
C THR A 105 -6.94 3.31 5.80
N TYR A 106 -6.06 4.25 5.45
CA TYR A 106 -4.73 4.42 6.06
C TYR A 106 -4.35 5.90 6.19
N PRO A 107 -5.08 6.70 7.02
CA PRO A 107 -4.98 8.16 7.03
C PRO A 107 -3.61 8.70 7.42
N GLN A 108 -2.78 7.90 8.11
CA GLN A 108 -1.49 8.32 8.65
C GLN A 108 -0.30 7.61 7.98
N MET A 109 -0.54 6.87 6.88
CA MET A 109 0.50 6.17 6.13
C MET A 109 0.75 6.89 4.80
N PRO A 110 1.94 7.49 4.61
CA PRO A 110 2.24 8.29 3.42
C PRO A 110 2.50 7.47 2.16
N TYR A 111 2.72 6.16 2.30
CA TYR A 111 3.04 5.26 1.20
C TYR A 111 2.04 4.11 1.10
N LEU A 112 1.84 3.63 -0.12
CA LEU A 112 1.03 2.46 -0.42
C LEU A 112 1.78 1.53 -1.36
N GLY A 113 2.12 0.33 -0.87
CA GLY A 113 2.59 -0.77 -1.70
C GLY A 113 1.41 -1.54 -2.29
N ILE A 114 1.53 -1.93 -3.56
CA ILE A 114 0.58 -2.81 -4.25
C ILE A 114 1.41 -3.91 -4.90
N TRP A 115 1.11 -5.17 -4.58
CA TRP A 115 1.99 -6.25 -5.00
C TRP A 115 1.29 -7.62 -5.09
N HIS A 116 1.76 -8.46 -5.98
CA HIS A 116 1.71 -9.92 -5.89
C HIS A 116 3.01 -10.51 -6.45
N MET A 117 3.18 -11.83 -6.37
CA MET A 117 4.38 -12.50 -6.86
C MET A 117 4.60 -12.23 -8.36
N PRO A 118 5.73 -11.60 -8.75
CA PRO A 118 6.07 -11.33 -10.15
C PRO A 118 6.05 -12.58 -11.03
N HIS A 119 5.71 -12.40 -12.31
CA HIS A 119 5.70 -13.45 -13.34
C HIS A 119 4.85 -14.68 -12.97
N THR A 120 3.76 -14.48 -12.24
CA THR A 120 2.81 -15.54 -11.87
C THR A 120 1.37 -15.09 -12.03
N ASP A 121 0.44 -16.05 -12.10
CA ASP A 121 -1.00 -15.81 -12.02
C ASP A 121 -1.49 -15.94 -10.57
N ALA A 122 -0.80 -15.31 -9.64
CA ALA A 122 -1.09 -15.40 -8.22
C ALA A 122 -2.51 -14.87 -7.91
N PRO A 123 -3.39 -15.66 -7.24
CA PRO A 123 -4.79 -15.28 -7.01
C PRO A 123 -4.95 -14.36 -5.80
N TYR A 124 -4.14 -13.33 -5.70
CA TYR A 124 -4.20 -12.33 -4.63
C TYR A 124 -3.56 -11.02 -5.05
N VAL A 125 -3.86 -9.97 -4.31
CA VAL A 125 -3.14 -8.70 -4.35
C VAL A 125 -2.89 -8.22 -2.92
N CYS A 126 -1.67 -7.77 -2.63
CA CYS A 126 -1.33 -7.09 -1.40
C CYS A 126 -1.63 -5.59 -1.55
N ILE A 127 -2.16 -4.98 -0.49
CA ILE A 127 -2.45 -3.54 -0.40
C ILE A 127 -1.82 -3.07 0.90
N GLU A 128 -0.66 -2.46 0.82
CA GLU A 128 0.29 -2.34 1.90
C GLU A 128 0.51 -0.88 2.32
N PRO A 129 -0.18 -0.39 3.36
CA PRO A 129 0.09 0.95 3.88
C PRO A 129 1.40 0.98 4.68
N TRP A 130 2.30 1.92 4.34
CA TRP A 130 3.62 2.05 4.98
C TRP A 130 3.86 3.48 5.49
N ALA A 131 4.56 3.56 6.63
CA ALA A 131 5.01 4.84 7.20
C ALA A 131 6.40 5.25 6.69
N SER A 132 7.19 4.30 6.15
CA SER A 132 8.57 4.53 5.72
C SER A 132 8.92 3.66 4.52
N LEU A 133 10.01 4.01 3.84
CA LEU A 133 10.55 3.33 2.67
C LEU A 133 11.89 2.65 2.99
N PRO A 134 12.40 1.76 2.12
CA PRO A 134 13.76 1.22 2.19
C PRO A 134 14.84 2.31 2.12
N SER A 135 16.09 1.95 2.33
CA SER A 135 17.23 2.84 2.18
C SER A 135 17.54 3.09 0.69
N ARG A 136 18.36 4.12 0.43
CA ARG A 136 18.92 4.38 -0.91
C ARG A 136 20.04 3.40 -1.22
N GLN A 137 20.24 3.13 -2.50
CA GLN A 137 21.36 2.33 -2.95
C GLN A 137 22.68 3.07 -2.68
N ASP A 138 23.69 2.31 -2.27
CA ASP A 138 25.08 2.78 -2.06
C ASP A 138 25.22 3.91 -1.01
N VAL A 139 24.20 4.08 -0.15
CA VAL A 139 24.21 5.03 0.96
C VAL A 139 24.09 4.24 2.28
N VAL A 140 25.12 4.33 3.11
CA VAL A 140 25.06 3.84 4.50
C VAL A 140 24.52 4.99 5.35
N GLU A 141 23.25 4.90 5.71
CA GLU A 141 22.57 5.91 6.53
C GLU A 141 22.56 5.49 7.99
N GLU A 142 22.95 6.40 8.87
CA GLU A 142 22.59 6.27 10.28
C GLU A 142 21.08 6.32 10.44
N LEU A 143 20.50 5.40 11.20
CA LEU A 143 19.06 5.28 11.36
C LEU A 143 18.43 6.57 11.92
N SER A 144 19.16 7.27 12.78
CA SER A 144 18.78 8.57 13.33
C SER A 144 18.70 9.71 12.31
N CYS A 145 19.29 9.53 11.12
CA CYS A 145 19.33 10.53 10.05
C CYS A 145 18.57 10.10 8.80
N LYS A 146 18.10 8.84 8.74
CA LYS A 146 17.34 8.32 7.61
C LYS A 146 16.04 9.11 7.46
N SER A 147 15.84 9.70 6.30
CA SER A 147 14.59 10.39 5.97
C SER A 147 13.41 9.42 6.05
N ASP A 148 12.22 9.93 6.31
CA ASP A 148 10.94 9.21 6.35
C ASP A 148 10.72 8.25 7.53
N LEU A 149 11.65 8.14 8.49
CA LEU A 149 11.38 7.43 9.73
C LEU A 149 10.56 8.28 10.71
N ILE A 150 9.87 7.59 11.59
CA ILE A 150 9.21 8.18 12.75
C ILE A 150 10.26 8.33 13.85
N HIS A 151 10.44 9.55 14.35
CA HIS A 151 11.37 9.87 15.42
C HIS A 151 10.60 10.06 16.73
N LEU A 152 10.71 9.10 17.63
CA LEU A 152 9.96 9.09 18.88
C LEU A 152 10.85 9.47 20.06
N ALA A 153 10.60 10.64 20.65
CA ALA A 153 11.35 11.12 21.79
C ALA A 153 11.25 10.17 23.01
N PRO A 154 12.21 10.21 23.94
CA PRO A 154 12.16 9.46 25.19
C PRO A 154 10.82 9.63 25.93
N GLY A 155 10.23 8.52 26.37
CA GLY A 155 8.95 8.50 27.07
C GLY A 155 7.70 8.81 26.22
N ALA A 156 7.88 9.22 24.97
CA ALA A 156 6.77 9.53 24.07
C ALA A 156 6.06 8.27 23.58
N LYS A 157 4.83 8.45 23.07
CA LYS A 157 3.99 7.42 22.46
C LYS A 157 3.61 7.83 21.04
N TYR A 158 3.70 6.88 20.13
CA TYR A 158 3.19 6.98 18.76
C TYR A 158 1.97 6.08 18.60
N GLU A 159 0.94 6.60 17.98
CA GLU A 159 -0.26 5.84 17.64
C GLU A 159 -0.58 6.00 16.16
N ASN A 160 -0.88 4.89 15.52
CA ASN A 160 -1.27 4.83 14.12
C ASN A 160 -2.39 3.81 13.96
N GLN A 161 -3.37 4.17 13.16
CA GLN A 161 -4.49 3.29 12.85
C GLN A 161 -4.73 3.23 11.35
N TRP A 162 -4.83 2.02 10.84
CA TRP A 162 -5.40 1.74 9.54
C TRP A 162 -6.44 0.62 9.67
N SER A 163 -7.34 0.51 8.70
CA SER A 163 -8.47 -0.42 8.80
C SER A 163 -8.76 -1.11 7.48
N ILE A 164 -9.32 -2.31 7.58
CA ILE A 164 -9.88 -3.09 6.48
C ILE A 164 -11.38 -3.16 6.69
N THR A 165 -12.15 -2.75 5.68
CA THR A 165 -13.60 -2.91 5.64
C THR A 165 -13.96 -3.89 4.54
N ILE A 166 -14.65 -4.96 4.88
CA ILE A 166 -15.17 -5.95 3.94
C ILE A 166 -16.65 -5.65 3.73
N THR A 167 -17.05 -5.50 2.48
CA THR A 167 -18.45 -5.31 2.10
C THR A 167 -18.94 -6.54 1.33
N GLU A 168 -20.06 -7.07 1.77
CA GLU A 168 -20.80 -8.15 1.12
C GLU A 168 -22.28 -7.83 1.28
N GLU A 169 -23.02 -7.65 0.19
CA GLU A 169 -24.46 -7.59 0.28
C GLU A 169 -24.99 -8.96 0.68
N LYS A 170 -25.77 -9.01 1.76
CA LYS A 170 -26.57 -10.20 2.08
C LYS A 170 -27.59 -10.37 0.95
N GLU A 171 -27.56 -11.52 0.27
CA GLU A 171 -28.70 -11.93 -0.52
C GLU A 171 -29.94 -11.87 0.39
N CYS A 172 -30.87 -11.00 0.04
CA CYS A 172 -32.19 -11.01 0.66
C CYS A 172 -32.85 -12.30 0.18
N MET A 173 -32.78 -13.37 0.98
CA MET A 173 -33.54 -14.59 0.70
C MET A 173 -35.03 -14.20 0.71
N MET A 174 -35.60 -14.10 -0.49
CA MET A 174 -37.04 -14.05 -0.71
C MET A 174 -37.63 -15.43 -0.53
#